data_cdfae6c9d4e74c54ecad4e4b9c4f1324
#
_entry.id   cdfae6c9d4e74c54ecad4e4b9c4f1324
#
_cell.length_a   1.000
_cell.length_b   1.000
_cell.length_c   1.000
_cell.angle_alpha   90.00
_cell.angle_beta   90.00
_cell.angle_gamma   90.00
#
_symmetry.space_group_name_H-M   'P 1'
#
loop_
_entity.id
_entity.type
_entity.pdbx_description
1 polymer ?
#
loop_
_entity_poly.entity_id
_entity_poly.type
_entity_poly.pdbx_seq_one_letter_code
_entity_poly.pdbx_strand_id
1 'polypeptide(L)'
;MPTLAAILHTLDPFIVQFTPSFGLRWYGLLYASGLLCAWMIMRAVARRGRAGLTQRQVDDFITEVVIGVVVGARLGHALIYDRVLFTTFTPSFPFWELLAVHKGGLSSHGGMAGLLVVCWRFARRSGASFRTLLDLCCISAPPGLCLGRMANWINGELWGRPLPQDLQANAPWWCVKYPREVFEPSFDPSRLEPLRPLVHAGDDLQQAVVAAAYAGDAKVQAALEPLLTAFWPSNFFQAFTDGPVLAVVVWIVWLRRPAPGVATASFLVAYGLLRFITEQFREPDAGVNTLLGLTSPMLISVSMVVCGVVMAGRCRAAYRTVRDGSTGGS
;
A
#
# COMPACT_ATOMS: atom_id res chain seq x y z
N MET A 1 -25.90 -22.46 -16.74
CA MET A 1 -25.48 -22.25 -15.33
C MET A 1 -25.60 -20.76 -15.08
N PRO A 2 -26.19 -20.27 -13.97
CA PRO A 2 -26.16 -18.84 -13.69
C PRO A 2 -24.69 -18.43 -13.61
N THR A 3 -24.27 -17.54 -14.52
CA THR A 3 -22.96 -16.89 -14.44
C THR A 3 -22.97 -16.08 -13.15
N LEU A 4 -22.05 -16.39 -12.24
CA LEU A 4 -21.84 -15.57 -11.05
C LEU A 4 -21.56 -14.14 -11.54
N ALA A 5 -22.35 -13.17 -11.06
CA ALA A 5 -22.16 -11.77 -11.41
C ALA A 5 -20.84 -11.24 -10.81
N ALA A 6 -20.28 -10.19 -11.41
CA ALA A 6 -19.13 -9.48 -10.84
C ALA A 6 -19.45 -8.97 -9.44
N ILE A 7 -18.42 -8.83 -8.61
CA ILE A 7 -18.55 -8.38 -7.22
C ILE A 7 -19.00 -6.91 -7.21
N LEU A 8 -20.20 -6.62 -6.69
CA LEU A 8 -20.58 -5.24 -6.38
C LEU A 8 -19.94 -4.82 -5.05
N HIS A 9 -19.07 -3.81 -5.11
CA HIS A 9 -18.33 -3.34 -3.94
C HIS A 9 -19.21 -2.42 -3.07
N THR A 10 -19.72 -2.96 -1.98
CA THR A 10 -20.56 -2.24 -1.01
C THR A 10 -20.03 -2.34 0.42
N LEU A 11 -18.70 -2.51 0.57
CA LEU A 11 -18.09 -2.59 1.88
C LEU A 11 -18.04 -1.21 2.55
N ASP A 12 -18.44 -1.17 3.81
CA ASP A 12 -18.29 0.03 4.64
C ASP A 12 -16.82 0.17 5.09
N PRO A 13 -16.17 1.33 4.83
CA PRO A 13 -14.82 1.59 5.32
C PRO A 13 -14.72 1.70 6.84
N PHE A 14 -15.86 1.86 7.57
CA PHE A 14 -15.90 1.89 9.02
C PHE A 14 -16.22 0.52 9.62
N ILE A 15 -15.47 0.15 10.67
CA ILE A 15 -15.80 -0.99 11.54
C ILE A 15 -16.91 -0.58 12.51
N VAL A 16 -16.73 0.62 13.12
CA VAL A 16 -17.70 1.24 14.02
C VAL A 16 -17.64 2.73 13.74
N GLN A 17 -18.79 3.32 13.45
CA GLN A 17 -18.94 4.74 13.23
C GLN A 17 -19.60 5.38 14.46
N PHE A 18 -18.93 6.37 15.07
CA PHE A 18 -19.42 7.10 16.24
C PHE A 18 -20.15 8.39 15.86
N THR A 19 -19.68 9.05 14.79
CA THR A 19 -20.29 10.24 14.18
C THR A 19 -20.13 10.17 12.66
N PRO A 20 -20.83 10.99 11.87
CA PRO A 20 -20.70 10.99 10.41
C PRO A 20 -19.26 11.13 9.90
N SER A 21 -18.39 11.78 10.66
CA SER A 21 -16.98 12.03 10.29
C SER A 21 -15.96 11.25 11.12
N PHE A 22 -16.37 10.62 12.23
CA PHE A 22 -15.45 9.97 13.16
C PHE A 22 -15.87 8.53 13.47
N GLY A 23 -14.94 7.60 13.34
CA GLY A 23 -15.15 6.18 13.62
C GLY A 23 -13.86 5.37 13.48
N LEU A 24 -13.92 4.13 13.91
CA LEU A 24 -12.86 3.15 13.72
C LEU A 24 -12.92 2.61 12.29
N ARG A 25 -11.87 2.83 11.51
CA ARG A 25 -11.78 2.41 10.10
C ARG A 25 -10.96 1.14 9.94
N TRP A 26 -11.36 0.29 9.02
CA TRP A 26 -10.58 -0.89 8.59
C TRP A 26 -9.16 -0.52 8.20
N TYR A 27 -8.98 0.64 7.59
CA TYR A 27 -7.68 1.14 7.15
C TYR A 27 -6.68 1.21 8.32
N GLY A 28 -7.06 1.85 9.42
CA GLY A 28 -6.22 1.96 10.61
C GLY A 28 -5.90 0.60 11.24
N LEU A 29 -6.91 -0.28 11.33
CA LEU A 29 -6.73 -1.63 11.90
C LEU A 29 -5.76 -2.46 11.07
N LEU A 30 -5.92 -2.49 9.75
CA LEU A 30 -5.07 -3.28 8.86
C LEU A 30 -3.62 -2.77 8.83
N TYR A 31 -3.41 -1.45 8.87
CA TYR A 31 -2.06 -0.88 9.00
C TYR A 31 -1.42 -1.24 10.35
N ALA A 32 -2.15 -1.11 11.46
CA ALA A 32 -1.67 -1.51 12.78
C ALA A 32 -1.36 -3.02 12.83
N SER A 33 -2.19 -3.86 12.20
CA SER A 33 -1.94 -5.30 12.07
C SER A 33 -0.67 -5.60 11.25
N GLY A 34 -0.43 -4.84 10.18
CA GLY A 34 0.80 -4.94 9.39
C GLY A 34 2.05 -4.62 10.20
N LEU A 35 2.01 -3.56 11.01
CA LEU A 35 3.10 -3.21 11.92
C LEU A 35 3.31 -4.27 13.01
N LEU A 36 2.23 -4.81 13.57
CA LEU A 36 2.28 -5.92 14.53
C LEU A 36 2.92 -7.16 13.92
N CYS A 37 2.56 -7.52 12.69
CA CYS A 37 3.20 -8.61 11.96
C CYS A 37 4.71 -8.37 11.77
N ALA A 38 5.09 -7.16 11.36
CA ALA A 38 6.49 -6.80 11.19
C ALA A 38 7.27 -6.91 12.50
N TRP A 39 6.72 -6.40 13.61
CA TRP A 39 7.29 -6.53 14.93
C TRP A 39 7.46 -8.00 15.36
N MET A 40 6.43 -8.83 15.19
CA MET A 40 6.50 -10.26 15.54
C MET A 40 7.56 -11.00 14.72
N ILE A 41 7.67 -10.72 13.41
CA ILE A 41 8.68 -11.29 12.53
C ILE A 41 10.08 -10.88 13.00
N MET A 42 10.33 -9.59 13.22
CA MET A 42 11.63 -9.09 13.67
C MET A 42 12.03 -9.70 15.02
N ARG A 43 11.10 -9.79 15.98
CA ARG A 43 11.35 -10.46 17.27
C ARG A 43 11.65 -11.94 17.11
N ALA A 44 10.95 -12.65 16.23
CA ALA A 44 11.19 -14.07 15.96
C ALA A 44 12.58 -14.29 15.32
N VAL A 45 13.03 -13.39 14.47
CA VAL A 45 14.37 -13.39 13.86
C VAL A 45 15.44 -13.08 14.90
N ALA A 46 15.21 -12.11 15.78
CA ALA A 46 16.10 -11.76 16.88
C ALA A 46 16.28 -12.90 17.90
N ARG A 47 15.17 -13.58 18.29
CA ARG A 47 15.21 -14.77 19.17
C ARG A 47 16.09 -15.89 18.62
N ARG A 48 16.18 -16.02 17.29
CA ARG A 48 17.02 -17.01 16.60
C ARG A 48 18.46 -16.53 16.41
N GLY A 49 18.87 -15.39 16.98
CA GLY A 49 20.21 -14.79 16.86
C GLY A 49 20.55 -14.34 15.44
N ARG A 50 19.54 -14.15 14.55
CA ARG A 50 19.78 -13.84 13.14
C ARG A 50 19.68 -12.35 12.79
N ALA A 51 19.24 -11.53 13.74
CA ALA A 51 19.02 -10.09 13.53
C ALA A 51 20.26 -9.24 13.87
N GLY A 52 21.22 -9.75 14.63
CA GLY A 52 22.28 -8.94 15.24
C GLY A 52 21.74 -7.92 16.25
N LEU A 53 20.50 -8.12 16.73
CA LEU A 53 19.78 -7.28 17.68
C LEU A 53 19.21 -8.16 18.79
N THR A 54 19.14 -7.59 20.00
CA THR A 54 18.34 -8.15 21.10
C THR A 54 16.86 -7.87 20.88
N GLN A 55 15.97 -8.60 21.58
CA GLN A 55 14.52 -8.36 21.46
C GLN A 55 14.15 -6.92 21.89
N ARG A 56 14.79 -6.39 22.95
CA ARG A 56 14.56 -5.01 23.38
C ARG A 56 14.98 -3.99 22.30
N GLN A 57 16.11 -4.23 21.64
CA GLN A 57 16.53 -3.38 20.53
C GLN A 57 15.57 -3.45 19.34
N VAL A 58 14.91 -4.59 19.10
CA VAL A 58 13.85 -4.70 18.09
C VAL A 58 12.63 -3.86 18.49
N ASP A 59 12.23 -3.89 19.77
CA ASP A 59 11.11 -3.08 20.27
C ASP A 59 11.39 -1.58 20.13
N ASP A 60 12.59 -1.15 20.48
CA ASP A 60 13.03 0.23 20.30
C ASP A 60 13.08 0.60 18.81
N PHE A 61 13.63 -0.29 17.97
CA PHE A 61 13.76 -0.06 16.54
C PHE A 61 12.42 0.11 15.84
N ILE A 62 11.45 -0.79 16.08
CA ILE A 62 10.13 -0.71 15.44
C ILE A 62 9.38 0.57 15.89
N THR A 63 9.52 0.96 17.16
CA THR A 63 8.92 2.20 17.66
C THR A 63 9.49 3.41 16.92
N GLU A 64 10.81 3.48 16.73
CA GLU A 64 11.45 4.54 15.96
C GLU A 64 11.07 4.51 14.49
N VAL A 65 10.92 3.32 13.88
CA VAL A 65 10.47 3.15 12.49
C VAL A 65 9.06 3.72 12.34
N VAL A 66 8.13 3.39 13.23
CA VAL A 66 6.76 3.93 13.17
C VAL A 66 6.76 5.45 13.21
N ILE A 67 7.47 6.02 14.20
CA ILE A 67 7.58 7.49 14.35
C ILE A 67 8.24 8.11 13.11
N GLY A 68 9.37 7.56 12.68
CA GLY A 68 10.13 8.09 11.55
C GLY A 68 9.38 8.02 10.23
N VAL A 69 8.62 6.94 9.99
CA VAL A 69 7.78 6.81 8.80
C VAL A 69 6.64 7.82 8.81
N VAL A 70 5.94 7.99 9.94
CA VAL A 70 4.83 8.95 10.05
C VAL A 70 5.34 10.38 9.90
N VAL A 71 6.39 10.76 10.61
CA VAL A 71 7.00 12.09 10.53
C VAL A 71 7.54 12.34 9.12
N GLY A 72 8.28 11.38 8.57
CA GLY A 72 8.81 11.48 7.21
C GLY A 72 7.69 11.60 6.15
N ALA A 73 6.63 10.81 6.27
CA ALA A 73 5.49 10.87 5.34
C ALA A 73 4.78 12.23 5.40
N ARG A 74 4.59 12.79 6.59
CA ARG A 74 3.95 14.09 6.78
C ARG A 74 4.83 15.25 6.30
N LEU A 75 6.10 15.24 6.65
CA LEU A 75 7.07 16.23 6.17
C LEU A 75 7.24 16.15 4.64
N GLY A 76 7.34 14.95 4.10
CA GLY A 76 7.43 14.74 2.65
C GLY A 76 6.20 15.25 1.91
N HIS A 77 5.00 15.05 2.46
CA HIS A 77 3.78 15.64 1.91
C HIS A 77 3.82 17.17 1.94
N ALA A 78 4.13 17.75 3.10
CA ALA A 78 4.20 19.20 3.28
C ALA A 78 5.25 19.85 2.36
N LEU A 79 6.40 19.21 2.15
CA LEU A 79 7.48 19.76 1.31
C LEU A 79 7.18 19.68 -0.19
N ILE A 80 6.52 18.59 -0.63
CA ILE A 80 6.37 18.29 -2.07
C ILE A 80 5.02 18.78 -2.60
N TYR A 81 3.93 18.56 -1.82
CA TYR A 81 2.56 18.76 -2.30
C TYR A 81 1.86 19.97 -1.70
N ASP A 82 2.11 20.28 -0.41
CA ASP A 82 1.36 21.34 0.29
C ASP A 82 2.23 22.09 1.29
N ARG A 83 3.02 23.05 0.80
CA ARG A 83 3.92 23.86 1.62
C ARG A 83 3.18 24.82 2.57
N VAL A 84 1.90 25.09 2.33
CA VAL A 84 1.09 25.97 3.17
C VAL A 84 0.91 25.38 4.57
N LEU A 85 0.99 24.05 4.71
CA LEU A 85 0.91 23.36 6.01
C LEU A 85 1.95 23.82 7.04
N PHE A 86 3.10 24.36 6.60
CA PHE A 86 4.12 24.88 7.52
C PHE A 86 3.70 26.17 8.21
N THR A 87 2.84 26.96 7.59
CA THR A 87 2.42 28.29 8.07
C THR A 87 0.95 28.35 8.50
N THR A 88 0.19 27.27 8.34
CA THR A 88 -1.22 27.24 8.68
C THR A 88 -1.42 26.82 10.12
N PHE A 89 -1.94 27.75 10.94
CA PHE A 89 -2.35 27.51 12.32
C PHE A 89 -3.86 27.63 12.45
N THR A 90 -4.48 26.76 13.25
CA THR A 90 -5.94 26.70 13.46
C THR A 90 -6.26 26.88 14.94
N PRO A 91 -7.44 27.42 15.30
CA PRO A 91 -7.85 27.55 16.70
C PRO A 91 -8.20 26.21 17.35
N SER A 92 -8.37 25.12 16.56
CA SER A 92 -8.69 23.79 17.05
C SER A 92 -7.44 22.89 17.12
N PHE A 93 -7.46 21.92 18.06
CA PHE A 93 -6.38 20.90 18.15
C PHE A 93 -6.19 20.16 16.81
N PRO A 94 -4.95 19.95 16.35
CA PRO A 94 -3.65 20.13 17.03
C PRO A 94 -3.02 21.53 16.86
N PHE A 95 -3.77 22.57 16.58
CA PHE A 95 -3.40 23.98 16.46
C PHE A 95 -2.46 24.31 15.29
N TRP A 96 -1.71 23.37 14.78
CA TRP A 96 -0.83 23.48 13.62
C TRP A 96 -1.19 22.41 12.59
N GLU A 97 -1.58 22.81 11.39
CA GLU A 97 -2.04 21.88 10.33
C GLU A 97 -0.98 20.83 9.97
N LEU A 98 0.30 21.13 10.11
CA LEU A 98 1.37 20.15 9.91
C LEU A 98 1.21 18.92 10.82
N LEU A 99 0.68 19.08 12.04
CA LEU A 99 0.49 17.98 12.99
C LEU A 99 -0.85 17.25 12.79
N ALA A 100 -1.73 17.76 11.93
CA ALA A 100 -3.06 17.19 11.69
C ALA A 100 -3.01 15.96 10.76
N VAL A 101 -2.23 14.93 11.14
CA VAL A 101 -2.07 13.69 10.35
C VAL A 101 -3.38 12.93 10.16
N HIS A 102 -4.36 13.12 11.04
CA HIS A 102 -5.69 12.51 10.96
C HIS A 102 -6.53 13.03 9.78
N LYS A 103 -6.18 14.19 9.22
CA LYS A 103 -6.81 14.74 8.00
C LYS A 103 -6.24 14.13 6.70
N GLY A 104 -5.28 13.22 6.81
CA GLY A 104 -4.59 12.66 5.64
C GLY A 104 -3.33 13.45 5.25
N GLY A 105 -2.96 13.41 3.97
CA GLY A 105 -1.77 14.11 3.47
C GLY A 105 -0.47 13.47 3.96
N LEU A 106 -0.25 12.21 3.59
CA LEU A 106 0.95 11.44 3.87
C LEU A 106 1.61 11.01 2.55
N SER A 107 2.89 11.32 2.39
CA SER A 107 3.67 10.93 1.22
C SER A 107 4.40 9.61 1.46
N SER A 108 4.20 8.63 0.58
CA SER A 108 4.92 7.35 0.64
C SER A 108 6.43 7.52 0.48
N HIS A 109 6.88 8.43 -0.38
CA HIS A 109 8.30 8.74 -0.58
C HIS A 109 8.91 9.36 0.68
N GLY A 110 8.18 10.27 1.33
CA GLY A 110 8.59 10.85 2.61
C GLY A 110 8.69 9.78 3.71
N GLY A 111 7.75 8.85 3.77
CA GLY A 111 7.78 7.72 4.70
C GLY A 111 8.99 6.81 4.48
N MET A 112 9.34 6.50 3.22
CA MET A 112 10.56 5.73 2.90
C MET A 112 11.84 6.48 3.31
N ALA A 113 11.90 7.79 3.07
CA ALA A 113 13.04 8.60 3.52
C ALA A 113 13.16 8.58 5.05
N GLY A 114 12.04 8.71 5.77
CA GLY A 114 11.98 8.60 7.23
C GLY A 114 12.49 7.24 7.73
N LEU A 115 12.07 6.14 7.10
CA LEU A 115 12.59 4.80 7.39
C LEU A 115 14.10 4.72 7.22
N LEU A 116 14.66 5.22 6.13
CA LEU A 116 16.10 5.20 5.87
C LEU A 116 16.88 6.01 6.90
N VAL A 117 16.37 7.18 7.30
CA VAL A 117 16.96 8.01 8.36
C VAL A 117 16.96 7.27 9.70
N VAL A 118 15.86 6.61 10.06
CA VAL A 118 15.77 5.81 11.28
C VAL A 118 16.76 4.65 11.24
N CYS A 119 16.81 3.88 10.15
CA CYS A 119 17.76 2.78 10.01
C CYS A 119 19.20 3.25 10.14
N TRP A 120 19.55 4.40 9.53
CA TRP A 120 20.90 4.98 9.63
C TRP A 120 21.21 5.43 11.06
N ARG A 121 20.31 6.18 11.69
CA ARG A 121 20.47 6.66 13.07
C ARG A 121 20.58 5.52 14.07
N PHE A 122 19.69 4.53 13.94
CA PHE A 122 19.67 3.36 14.82
C PHE A 122 20.94 2.52 14.65
N ALA A 123 21.43 2.31 13.44
CA ALA A 123 22.70 1.63 13.17
C ALA A 123 23.88 2.30 13.89
N ARG A 124 23.95 3.65 13.79
CA ARG A 124 25.00 4.45 14.44
C ARG A 124 24.98 4.32 15.96
N ARG A 125 23.79 4.22 16.55
CA ARG A 125 23.59 4.19 18.00
C ARG A 125 23.76 2.80 18.60
N SER A 126 23.27 1.77 17.91
CA SER A 126 23.22 0.39 18.42
C SER A 126 24.44 -0.45 18.03
N GLY A 127 25.29 0.03 17.13
CA GLY A 127 26.36 -0.77 16.52
C GLY A 127 25.87 -1.82 15.51
N ALA A 128 24.58 -1.92 15.26
CA ALA A 128 24.02 -2.83 14.27
C ALA A 128 24.38 -2.39 12.84
N SER A 129 24.47 -3.37 11.92
CA SER A 129 24.71 -3.04 10.51
C SER A 129 23.47 -2.39 9.88
N PHE A 130 23.65 -1.22 9.26
CA PHE A 130 22.61 -0.55 8.50
C PHE A 130 21.96 -1.47 7.45
N ARG A 131 22.78 -2.26 6.75
CA ARG A 131 22.28 -3.22 5.75
C ARG A 131 21.43 -4.33 6.36
N THR A 132 21.80 -4.79 7.55
CA THR A 132 21.01 -5.80 8.28
C THR A 132 19.68 -5.24 8.75
N LEU A 133 19.62 -3.97 9.19
CA LEU A 133 18.37 -3.30 9.55
C LEU A 133 17.43 -3.17 8.34
N LEU A 134 17.95 -2.81 7.17
CA LEU A 134 17.17 -2.78 5.93
C LEU A 134 16.67 -4.19 5.56
N ASP A 135 17.51 -5.21 5.68
CA ASP A 135 17.10 -6.59 5.43
C ASP A 135 15.95 -7.01 6.35
N LEU A 136 16.01 -6.65 7.63
CA LEU A 136 14.94 -6.91 8.60
C LEU A 136 13.64 -6.20 8.21
N CYS A 137 13.71 -4.94 7.77
CA CYS A 137 12.55 -4.22 7.26
C CYS A 137 11.95 -4.93 6.04
N CYS A 138 12.78 -5.32 5.07
CA CYS A 138 12.33 -5.93 3.82
C CYS A 138 11.69 -7.33 4.01
N ILE A 139 12.23 -8.17 4.91
CA ILE A 139 11.62 -9.49 5.18
C ILE A 139 10.34 -9.38 6.02
N SER A 140 10.13 -8.26 6.69
CA SER A 140 8.97 -8.02 7.56
C SER A 140 7.87 -7.19 6.87
N ALA A 141 8.16 -6.54 5.74
CA ALA A 141 7.24 -5.67 5.02
C ALA A 141 6.07 -6.39 4.31
N PRO A 142 6.23 -7.60 3.71
CA PRO A 142 5.19 -8.17 2.86
C PRO A 142 3.81 -8.31 3.51
N PRO A 143 3.65 -8.75 4.78
CA PRO A 143 2.33 -8.77 5.43
C PRO A 143 1.68 -7.39 5.50
N GLY A 144 2.46 -6.35 5.80
CA GLY A 144 1.97 -4.98 5.84
C GLY A 144 1.54 -4.46 4.46
N LEU A 145 2.29 -4.79 3.41
CA LEU A 145 1.93 -4.45 2.04
C LEU A 145 0.63 -5.13 1.62
N CYS A 146 0.48 -6.44 1.89
CA CYS A 146 -0.74 -7.17 1.64
C CYS A 146 -1.95 -6.52 2.34
N LEU A 147 -1.84 -6.28 3.64
CA LEU A 147 -2.92 -5.69 4.44
C LEU A 147 -3.24 -4.26 4.00
N GLY A 148 -2.23 -3.50 3.58
CA GLY A 148 -2.44 -2.17 2.99
C GLY A 148 -3.26 -2.22 1.69
N ARG A 149 -3.02 -3.21 0.80
CA ARG A 149 -3.83 -3.40 -0.41
C ARG A 149 -5.26 -3.83 -0.10
N MET A 150 -5.42 -4.69 0.91
CA MET A 150 -6.76 -5.06 1.40
C MET A 150 -7.50 -3.85 2.00
N ALA A 151 -6.79 -2.96 2.69
CA ALA A 151 -7.35 -1.70 3.19
C ALA A 151 -7.81 -0.79 2.04
N ASN A 152 -7.02 -0.65 0.98
CA ASN A 152 -7.42 0.09 -0.22
C ASN A 152 -8.69 -0.50 -0.86
N TRP A 153 -8.77 -1.83 -0.95
CA TRP A 153 -9.95 -2.49 -1.49
C TRP A 153 -11.20 -2.24 -0.63
N ILE A 154 -11.10 -2.40 0.70
CA ILE A 154 -12.24 -2.13 1.61
C ILE A 154 -12.69 -0.66 1.51
N ASN A 155 -11.75 0.28 1.36
CA ASN A 155 -12.06 1.69 1.16
C ASN A 155 -12.67 1.99 -0.23
N GLY A 156 -12.64 1.03 -1.17
CA GLY A 156 -13.11 1.24 -2.54
C GLY A 156 -12.27 2.26 -3.30
N GLU A 157 -10.94 2.21 -3.14
CA GLU A 157 -10.00 3.12 -3.81
C GLU A 157 -8.96 2.35 -4.63
N LEU A 158 -8.22 3.07 -5.50
CA LEU A 158 -7.17 2.52 -6.36
C LEU A 158 -7.70 1.39 -7.26
N TRP A 159 -8.76 1.67 -8.01
CA TRP A 159 -9.42 0.71 -8.88
C TRP A 159 -8.48 0.14 -9.94
N GLY A 160 -8.85 -1.02 -10.47
CA GLY A 160 -8.23 -1.57 -11.66
C GLY A 160 -8.64 -0.81 -12.92
N ARG A 161 -8.04 -1.15 -14.04
CA ARG A 161 -8.53 -0.68 -15.35
C ARG A 161 -9.89 -1.30 -15.65
N PRO A 162 -10.76 -0.60 -16.40
CA PRO A 162 -11.96 -1.18 -16.94
C PRO A 162 -11.65 -2.45 -17.75
N LEU A 163 -12.50 -3.45 -17.67
CA LEU A 163 -12.42 -4.58 -18.59
C LEU A 163 -12.63 -4.11 -20.04
N PRO A 164 -12.07 -4.81 -21.02
CA PRO A 164 -12.43 -4.64 -22.43
C PRO A 164 -13.94 -4.69 -22.66
N GLN A 165 -14.45 -3.91 -23.62
CA GLN A 165 -15.89 -3.76 -23.83
C GLN A 165 -16.61 -5.09 -24.15
N ASP A 166 -15.95 -5.99 -24.87
CA ASP A 166 -16.45 -7.32 -25.21
C ASP A 166 -16.65 -8.22 -23.97
N LEU A 167 -15.94 -7.95 -22.88
CA LEU A 167 -16.04 -8.69 -21.61
C LEU A 167 -17.00 -8.05 -20.60
N GLN A 168 -17.43 -6.80 -20.81
CA GLN A 168 -18.29 -6.09 -19.86
C GLN A 168 -19.63 -6.79 -19.62
N ALA A 169 -20.27 -7.26 -20.67
CA ALA A 169 -21.58 -7.92 -20.57
C ALA A 169 -21.52 -9.27 -19.85
N ASN A 170 -20.37 -9.95 -19.90
CA ASN A 170 -20.14 -11.25 -19.27
C ASN A 170 -18.91 -11.18 -18.36
N ALA A 171 -18.84 -10.13 -17.54
CA ALA A 171 -17.73 -9.92 -16.65
C ALA A 171 -17.54 -11.11 -15.71
N PRO A 172 -16.30 -11.63 -15.55
CA PRO A 172 -16.01 -12.71 -14.63
C PRO A 172 -16.42 -12.35 -13.20
N TRP A 173 -16.85 -13.34 -12.43
CA TRP A 173 -17.32 -13.17 -11.04
C TRP A 173 -16.29 -12.55 -10.08
N TRP A 174 -15.02 -12.62 -10.40
CA TRP A 174 -13.90 -12.04 -9.62
C TRP A 174 -13.59 -10.59 -9.98
N CYS A 175 -14.24 -10.01 -11.00
CA CYS A 175 -14.15 -8.59 -11.31
C CYS A 175 -14.99 -7.76 -10.34
N VAL A 176 -14.70 -6.47 -10.24
CA VAL A 176 -15.32 -5.59 -9.25
C VAL A 176 -16.04 -4.44 -9.95
N LYS A 177 -17.24 -4.13 -9.48
CA LYS A 177 -18.05 -2.97 -9.88
C LYS A 177 -18.18 -2.05 -8.66
N TYR A 178 -17.94 -0.75 -8.85
CA TYR A 178 -17.94 0.21 -7.76
C TYR A 178 -19.13 1.18 -7.88
N PRO A 179 -20.08 1.19 -6.92
CA PRO A 179 -21.19 2.16 -6.93
C PRO A 179 -20.72 3.62 -7.00
N ARG A 180 -19.53 3.93 -6.47
CA ARG A 180 -18.95 5.27 -6.52
C ARG A 180 -18.56 5.73 -7.92
N GLU A 181 -18.53 4.84 -8.90
CA GLU A 181 -18.31 5.20 -10.33
C GLU A 181 -19.31 6.24 -10.82
N VAL A 182 -20.51 6.28 -10.24
CA VAL A 182 -21.53 7.26 -10.62
C VAL A 182 -21.13 8.71 -10.40
N PHE A 183 -20.11 8.96 -9.53
CA PHE A 183 -19.56 10.30 -9.28
C PHE A 183 -18.41 10.66 -10.22
N GLU A 184 -17.93 9.70 -11.04
CA GLU A 184 -16.86 9.98 -11.99
C GLU A 184 -17.38 10.87 -13.14
N PRO A 185 -16.56 11.82 -13.63
CA PRO A 185 -16.96 12.71 -14.72
C PRO A 185 -17.34 11.98 -16.02
N SER A 186 -16.87 10.76 -16.20
CA SER A 186 -17.16 9.91 -17.36
C SER A 186 -18.52 9.19 -17.28
N PHE A 187 -19.14 9.15 -16.11
CA PHE A 187 -20.43 8.50 -15.93
C PHE A 187 -21.58 9.44 -16.33
N ASP A 188 -22.51 8.96 -17.15
CA ASP A 188 -23.71 9.71 -17.53
C ASP A 188 -24.79 9.58 -16.43
N PRO A 189 -25.09 10.66 -15.67
CA PRO A 189 -26.08 10.62 -14.60
C PRO A 189 -27.50 10.29 -15.07
N SER A 190 -27.84 10.55 -16.33
CA SER A 190 -29.17 10.23 -16.89
C SER A 190 -29.49 8.74 -16.86
N ARG A 191 -28.47 7.88 -16.84
CA ARG A 191 -28.62 6.42 -16.70
C ARG A 191 -29.22 6.00 -15.35
N LEU A 192 -29.19 6.87 -14.34
CA LEU A 192 -29.77 6.59 -13.02
C LEU A 192 -31.25 6.97 -12.91
N GLU A 193 -31.82 7.69 -13.88
CA GLU A 193 -33.25 8.10 -13.82
C GLU A 193 -34.22 6.94 -13.59
N PRO A 194 -34.04 5.74 -14.15
CA PRO A 194 -34.89 4.59 -13.86
C PRO A 194 -34.87 4.14 -12.39
N LEU A 195 -33.83 4.50 -11.64
CA LEU A 195 -33.68 4.15 -10.22
C LEU A 195 -34.37 5.18 -9.29
N ARG A 196 -34.79 6.35 -9.80
CA ARG A 196 -35.43 7.41 -9.01
C ARG A 196 -36.61 6.92 -8.15
N PRO A 197 -37.50 6.02 -8.65
CA PRO A 197 -38.60 5.50 -7.82
C PRO A 197 -38.15 4.59 -6.66
N LEU A 198 -36.91 4.11 -6.69
CA LEU A 198 -36.36 3.21 -5.67
C LEU A 198 -35.69 3.95 -4.49
N VAL A 199 -35.48 5.26 -4.63
CA VAL A 199 -34.81 6.10 -3.62
C VAL A 199 -35.71 7.25 -3.19
N HIS A 200 -35.37 7.93 -2.08
CA HIS A 200 -36.22 9.01 -1.56
C HIS A 200 -36.22 10.23 -2.47
N ALA A 201 -37.42 10.77 -2.72
CA ALA A 201 -37.60 11.98 -3.52
C ALA A 201 -37.02 13.21 -2.76
N GLY A 202 -36.24 14.04 -3.46
CA GLY A 202 -35.67 15.28 -2.92
C GLY A 202 -34.16 15.23 -2.70
N ASP A 203 -33.56 14.05 -2.67
CA ASP A 203 -32.10 13.90 -2.59
C ASP A 203 -31.44 14.02 -3.95
N ASP A 204 -30.15 14.35 -3.96
CA ASP A 204 -29.31 14.16 -5.15
C ASP A 204 -29.35 12.68 -5.54
N LEU A 205 -29.80 12.39 -6.77
CA LEU A 205 -30.06 11.03 -7.22
C LEU A 205 -28.82 10.15 -7.15
N GLN A 206 -27.64 10.67 -7.50
CA GLN A 206 -26.38 9.94 -7.41
C GLN A 206 -26.07 9.57 -5.97
N GLN A 207 -26.19 10.53 -5.04
CA GLN A 207 -25.96 10.30 -3.61
C GLN A 207 -26.98 9.33 -3.03
N ALA A 208 -28.27 9.48 -3.34
CA ALA A 208 -29.33 8.61 -2.84
C ALA A 208 -29.15 7.17 -3.32
N VAL A 209 -28.85 6.94 -4.61
CA VAL A 209 -28.62 5.61 -5.17
C VAL A 209 -27.40 4.94 -4.56
N VAL A 210 -26.28 5.66 -4.43
CA VAL A 210 -25.06 5.13 -3.81
C VAL A 210 -25.28 4.81 -2.34
N ALA A 211 -25.92 5.70 -1.58
CA ALA A 211 -26.23 5.47 -0.18
C ALA A 211 -27.11 4.24 0.02
N ALA A 212 -28.18 4.07 -0.78
CA ALA A 212 -29.03 2.90 -0.73
C ALA A 212 -28.30 1.60 -1.11
N ALA A 213 -27.41 1.65 -2.11
CA ALA A 213 -26.59 0.50 -2.49
C ALA A 213 -25.65 0.08 -1.34
N TYR A 214 -25.00 1.01 -0.66
CA TYR A 214 -24.15 0.73 0.52
C TYR A 214 -24.95 0.32 1.75
N ALA A 215 -26.21 0.78 1.88
CA ALA A 215 -27.13 0.34 2.93
C ALA A 215 -27.64 -1.12 2.72
N GLY A 216 -27.33 -1.75 1.58
CA GLY A 216 -27.72 -3.12 1.30
C GLY A 216 -29.10 -3.26 0.66
N ASP A 217 -29.68 -2.19 0.08
CA ASP A 217 -30.95 -2.30 -0.64
C ASP A 217 -30.77 -3.16 -1.89
N ALA A 218 -31.30 -4.39 -1.83
CA ALA A 218 -31.16 -5.37 -2.89
C ALA A 218 -31.80 -4.93 -4.21
N LYS A 219 -32.88 -4.12 -4.19
CA LYS A 219 -33.54 -3.62 -5.41
C LYS A 219 -32.68 -2.58 -6.10
N VAL A 220 -32.11 -1.66 -5.31
CA VAL A 220 -31.19 -0.64 -5.83
C VAL A 220 -29.91 -1.29 -6.34
N GLN A 221 -29.33 -2.24 -5.60
CA GLN A 221 -28.14 -2.98 -6.03
C GLN A 221 -28.37 -3.70 -7.36
N ALA A 222 -29.47 -4.45 -7.48
CA ALA A 222 -29.82 -5.20 -8.71
C ALA A 222 -30.05 -4.28 -9.91
N ALA A 223 -30.65 -3.09 -9.69
CA ALA A 223 -30.90 -2.12 -10.75
C ALA A 223 -29.63 -1.31 -11.13
N LEU A 224 -28.74 -1.05 -10.16
CA LEU A 224 -27.50 -0.30 -10.37
C LEU A 224 -26.41 -1.16 -11.02
N GLU A 225 -26.28 -2.42 -10.61
CA GLU A 225 -25.18 -3.31 -11.02
C GLU A 225 -24.98 -3.38 -12.55
N PRO A 226 -26.02 -3.54 -13.42
CA PRO A 226 -25.85 -3.57 -14.87
C PRO A 226 -25.45 -2.23 -15.48
N LEU A 227 -25.57 -1.11 -14.76
CA LEU A 227 -25.18 0.22 -15.21
C LEU A 227 -23.72 0.53 -14.97
N LEU A 228 -23.06 -0.24 -14.09
CA LEU A 228 -21.68 -0.02 -13.66
C LEU A 228 -20.69 -0.79 -14.55
N THR A 229 -19.53 -0.19 -14.71
CA THR A 229 -18.38 -0.79 -15.39
C THR A 229 -17.73 -1.86 -14.48
N ALA A 230 -17.35 -2.99 -15.07
CA ALA A 230 -16.56 -4.01 -14.40
C ALA A 230 -15.06 -3.69 -14.54
N PHE A 231 -14.34 -3.72 -13.44
CA PHE A 231 -12.90 -3.41 -13.33
C PHE A 231 -12.09 -4.65 -12.97
N TRP A 232 -10.83 -4.70 -13.40
CA TRP A 232 -9.87 -5.67 -12.92
C TRP A 232 -9.69 -5.54 -11.40
N PRO A 233 -9.59 -6.63 -10.64
CA PRO A 233 -9.41 -6.59 -9.19
C PRO A 233 -7.94 -6.30 -8.81
N SER A 234 -7.42 -5.14 -9.23
CA SER A 234 -6.01 -4.76 -9.08
C SER A 234 -5.52 -4.83 -7.65
N ASN A 235 -6.37 -4.47 -6.67
CA ASN A 235 -6.05 -4.54 -5.25
C ASN A 235 -5.74 -5.99 -4.79
N PHE A 236 -6.49 -6.99 -5.29
CA PHE A 236 -6.22 -8.40 -4.98
C PHE A 236 -4.94 -8.91 -5.66
N PHE A 237 -4.72 -8.52 -6.92
CA PHE A 237 -3.47 -8.87 -7.62
C PHE A 237 -2.26 -8.31 -6.85
N GLN A 238 -2.32 -7.03 -6.45
CA GLN A 238 -1.28 -6.39 -5.67
C GLN A 238 -1.17 -6.98 -4.26
N ALA A 239 -2.27 -7.28 -3.57
CA ALA A 239 -2.23 -7.92 -2.26
C ALA A 239 -1.52 -9.29 -2.32
N PHE A 240 -1.80 -10.08 -3.34
CA PHE A 240 -1.19 -11.39 -3.53
C PHE A 240 0.29 -11.29 -3.91
N THR A 241 0.64 -10.40 -4.82
CA THR A 241 2.04 -10.24 -5.27
C THR A 241 2.91 -9.56 -4.23
N ASP A 242 2.44 -8.44 -3.65
CA ASP A 242 3.18 -7.64 -2.66
C ASP A 242 3.25 -8.34 -1.29
N GLY A 243 2.32 -9.27 -1.02
CA GLY A 243 2.25 -10.09 0.19
C GLY A 243 2.91 -11.45 0.01
N PRO A 244 2.11 -12.52 -0.21
CA PRO A 244 2.62 -13.90 -0.21
C PRO A 244 3.76 -14.15 -1.19
N VAL A 245 3.66 -13.69 -2.45
CA VAL A 245 4.70 -13.96 -3.46
C VAL A 245 6.01 -13.29 -3.07
N LEU A 246 5.96 -12.01 -2.71
CA LEU A 246 7.14 -11.26 -2.28
C LEU A 246 7.73 -11.86 -0.99
N ALA A 247 6.87 -12.24 -0.02
CA ALA A 247 7.31 -12.90 1.20
C ALA A 247 8.11 -14.17 0.89
N VAL A 248 7.59 -15.05 0.03
CA VAL A 248 8.29 -16.29 -0.35
C VAL A 248 9.67 -15.98 -0.94
N VAL A 249 9.77 -15.03 -1.86
CA VAL A 249 11.04 -14.66 -2.49
C VAL A 249 12.06 -14.16 -1.46
N VAL A 250 11.68 -13.17 -0.65
CA VAL A 250 12.62 -12.55 0.29
C VAL A 250 12.99 -13.51 1.43
N TRP A 251 12.06 -14.35 1.89
CA TRP A 251 12.33 -15.36 2.91
C TRP A 251 13.23 -16.49 2.41
N ILE A 252 13.05 -16.99 1.18
CA ILE A 252 13.97 -17.97 0.58
C ILE A 252 15.39 -17.41 0.55
N VAL A 253 15.56 -16.15 0.15
CA VAL A 253 16.88 -15.50 0.15
C VAL A 253 17.42 -15.36 1.56
N TRP A 254 16.62 -14.85 2.50
CA TRP A 254 17.00 -14.64 3.90
C TRP A 254 17.41 -15.94 4.60
N LEU A 255 16.70 -17.03 4.37
CA LEU A 255 16.97 -18.33 4.99
C LEU A 255 18.32 -18.93 4.55
N ARG A 256 18.81 -18.57 3.38
CA ARG A 256 20.14 -18.99 2.88
C ARG A 256 21.32 -18.24 3.52
N ARG A 257 21.05 -17.40 4.54
CA ARG A 257 22.05 -16.58 5.25
C ARG A 257 22.93 -15.74 4.30
N PRO A 258 22.35 -14.85 3.50
CA PRO A 258 23.10 -14.06 2.54
C PRO A 258 23.98 -13.01 3.25
N ALA A 259 24.89 -12.41 2.48
CA ALA A 259 25.58 -11.20 2.93
C ALA A 259 24.58 -10.07 3.27
N PRO A 260 24.86 -9.24 4.31
CA PRO A 260 23.99 -8.11 4.68
C PRO A 260 23.71 -7.19 3.49
N GLY A 261 22.42 -6.89 3.29
CA GLY A 261 21.90 -6.09 2.17
C GLY A 261 21.39 -6.91 0.97
N VAL A 262 21.67 -8.22 0.91
CA VAL A 262 21.20 -9.05 -0.22
C VAL A 262 19.70 -9.34 -0.14
N ALA A 263 19.12 -9.46 1.07
CA ALA A 263 17.67 -9.60 1.21
C ALA A 263 16.95 -8.31 0.77
N THR A 264 17.48 -7.15 1.12
CA THR A 264 16.99 -5.85 0.64
C THR A 264 17.09 -5.75 -0.89
N ALA A 265 18.23 -6.15 -1.45
CA ALA A 265 18.40 -6.15 -2.90
C ALA A 265 17.39 -7.08 -3.60
N SER A 266 17.13 -8.27 -3.05
CA SER A 266 16.13 -9.20 -3.59
C SER A 266 14.71 -8.66 -3.46
N PHE A 267 14.38 -7.95 -2.38
CA PHE A 267 13.12 -7.25 -2.21
C PHE A 267 12.94 -6.20 -3.30
N LEU A 268 13.94 -5.34 -3.53
CA LEU A 268 13.87 -4.29 -4.56
C LEU A 268 13.63 -4.87 -5.95
N VAL A 269 14.36 -5.94 -6.31
CA VAL A 269 14.19 -6.61 -7.61
C VAL A 269 12.80 -7.23 -7.71
N ALA A 270 12.42 -8.07 -6.73
CA ALA A 270 11.15 -8.79 -6.78
C ALA A 270 9.96 -7.84 -6.75
N TYR A 271 9.94 -6.89 -5.80
CA TYR A 271 8.86 -5.91 -5.69
C TYR A 271 8.77 -5.03 -6.94
N GLY A 272 9.92 -4.55 -7.47
CA GLY A 272 9.93 -3.76 -8.69
C GLY A 272 9.35 -4.52 -9.89
N LEU A 273 9.71 -5.79 -10.08
CA LEU A 273 9.15 -6.63 -11.15
C LEU A 273 7.65 -6.89 -10.95
N LEU A 274 7.24 -7.30 -9.76
CA LEU A 274 5.84 -7.58 -9.44
C LEU A 274 4.98 -6.32 -9.58
N ARG A 275 5.49 -5.18 -9.11
CA ARG A 275 4.80 -3.89 -9.23
C ARG A 275 4.67 -3.44 -10.69
N PHE A 276 5.71 -3.62 -11.50
CA PHE A 276 5.66 -3.32 -12.94
C PHE A 276 4.59 -4.14 -13.65
N ILE A 277 4.48 -5.44 -13.33
CA ILE A 277 3.46 -6.33 -13.90
C ILE A 277 2.06 -5.92 -13.44
N THR A 278 1.85 -5.72 -12.14
CA THR A 278 0.52 -5.41 -11.60
C THR A 278 0.02 -4.02 -11.96
N GLU A 279 0.90 -3.07 -12.31
CA GLU A 279 0.53 -1.75 -12.80
C GLU A 279 -0.20 -1.80 -14.14
N GLN A 280 -0.04 -2.88 -14.92
CA GLN A 280 -0.79 -3.07 -16.18
C GLN A 280 -2.31 -3.20 -15.94
N PHE A 281 -2.70 -3.67 -14.76
CA PHE A 281 -4.09 -3.92 -14.38
C PHE A 281 -4.68 -2.80 -13.52
N ARG A 282 -3.90 -1.76 -13.20
CA ARG A 282 -4.35 -0.63 -12.39
C ARG A 282 -4.69 0.56 -13.28
N GLU A 283 -5.78 1.27 -12.92
CA GLU A 283 -6.07 2.58 -13.51
C GLU A 283 -4.98 3.58 -13.07
N PRO A 284 -4.36 4.29 -14.01
CA PRO A 284 -3.40 5.34 -13.66
C PRO A 284 -4.07 6.47 -12.87
N ASP A 285 -3.42 6.97 -11.83
CA ASP A 285 -3.91 8.12 -11.09
C ASP A 285 -4.01 9.35 -12.03
N ALA A 286 -5.00 10.22 -11.82
CA ALA A 286 -5.17 11.42 -12.63
C ALA A 286 -3.90 12.29 -12.60
N GLY A 287 -3.46 12.76 -13.78
CA GLY A 287 -2.27 13.61 -13.91
C GLY A 287 -0.92 12.87 -13.87
N VAL A 288 -0.91 11.55 -13.92
CA VAL A 288 0.35 10.78 -14.03
C VAL A 288 1.00 11.02 -15.39
N ASN A 289 2.18 11.62 -15.38
CA ASN A 289 2.99 11.79 -16.57
C ASN A 289 3.50 10.45 -17.10
N THR A 290 3.44 10.26 -18.41
CA THR A 290 4.05 9.13 -19.10
C THR A 290 5.35 9.58 -19.78
N LEU A 291 6.42 8.83 -19.57
CA LEU A 291 7.68 9.00 -20.27
C LEU A 291 8.00 7.70 -21.02
N LEU A 292 8.21 7.79 -22.33
CA LEU A 292 8.43 6.61 -23.20
C LEU A 292 7.30 5.56 -23.11
N GLY A 293 6.05 6.01 -22.90
CA GLY A 293 4.90 5.10 -22.73
C GLY A 293 4.80 4.41 -21.35
N LEU A 294 5.72 4.72 -20.43
CA LEU A 294 5.71 4.19 -19.06
C LEU A 294 5.14 5.22 -18.09
N THR A 295 4.31 4.77 -17.16
CA THR A 295 3.83 5.61 -16.07
C THR A 295 4.93 5.87 -15.02
N SER A 296 4.81 6.95 -14.24
CA SER A 296 5.77 7.23 -13.16
C SER A 296 5.97 6.05 -12.20
N PRO A 297 4.93 5.29 -11.76
CA PRO A 297 5.12 4.08 -10.97
C PRO A 297 5.92 2.98 -11.68
N MET A 298 5.77 2.82 -13.01
CA MET A 298 6.58 1.87 -13.78
C MET A 298 8.05 2.27 -13.84
N LEU A 299 8.35 3.56 -14.04
CA LEU A 299 9.72 4.07 -14.02
C LEU A 299 10.40 3.88 -12.68
N ILE A 300 9.67 4.12 -11.58
CA ILE A 300 10.15 3.83 -10.22
C ILE A 300 10.42 2.33 -10.07
N SER A 301 9.54 1.47 -10.58
CA SER A 301 9.71 0.01 -10.53
C SER A 301 10.98 -0.44 -11.27
N VAL A 302 11.24 0.08 -12.46
CA VAL A 302 12.48 -0.18 -13.21
C VAL A 302 13.71 0.28 -12.42
N SER A 303 13.67 1.49 -11.85
CA SER A 303 14.80 1.99 -11.04
C SER A 303 15.03 1.14 -9.79
N MET A 304 13.98 0.63 -9.15
CA MET A 304 14.11 -0.33 -8.03
C MET A 304 14.81 -1.62 -8.47
N VAL A 305 14.44 -2.18 -9.62
CA VAL A 305 15.12 -3.38 -10.17
C VAL A 305 16.60 -3.12 -10.42
N VAL A 306 16.93 -2.02 -11.09
CA VAL A 306 18.34 -1.64 -11.37
C VAL A 306 19.12 -1.46 -10.07
N CYS A 307 18.58 -0.69 -9.11
CA CYS A 307 19.20 -0.48 -7.81
C CYS A 307 19.41 -1.80 -7.06
N GLY A 308 18.41 -2.69 -7.08
CA GLY A 308 18.49 -3.99 -6.44
C GLY A 308 19.59 -4.87 -7.03
N VAL A 309 19.71 -4.95 -8.36
CA VAL A 309 20.75 -5.72 -9.05
C VAL A 309 22.14 -5.18 -8.70
N VAL A 310 22.34 -3.86 -8.80
CA VAL A 310 23.63 -3.21 -8.44
C VAL A 310 23.96 -3.45 -6.97
N MET A 311 22.99 -3.31 -6.07
CA MET A 311 23.17 -3.53 -4.63
C MET A 311 23.55 -4.98 -4.34
N ALA A 312 22.91 -5.97 -4.99
CA ALA A 312 23.22 -7.39 -4.82
C ALA A 312 24.68 -7.70 -5.22
N GLY A 313 25.15 -7.15 -6.34
CA GLY A 313 26.51 -7.28 -6.80
C GLY A 313 27.52 -6.71 -5.80
N ARG A 314 27.32 -5.47 -5.35
CA ARG A 314 28.19 -4.79 -4.37
C ARG A 314 28.21 -5.48 -3.01
N CYS A 315 27.08 -5.94 -2.50
CA CYS A 315 27.00 -6.63 -1.22
C CYS A 315 27.75 -7.98 -1.26
N ARG A 316 27.61 -8.73 -2.35
CA ARG A 316 28.32 -10.01 -2.53
C ARG A 316 29.82 -9.84 -2.71
N ALA A 317 30.27 -8.84 -3.47
CA ALA A 317 31.68 -8.53 -3.66
C ALA A 317 32.34 -8.13 -2.34
N ALA A 318 31.76 -7.19 -1.59
CA ALA A 318 32.26 -6.77 -0.28
C ALA A 318 32.33 -7.92 0.74
N TYR A 319 31.39 -8.86 0.70
CA TYR A 319 31.41 -10.02 1.60
C TYR A 319 32.51 -11.02 1.24
N ARG A 320 32.80 -11.22 -0.06
CA ARG A 320 33.91 -12.09 -0.51
C ARG A 320 35.25 -11.54 -0.08
N THR A 321 35.53 -10.26 -0.29
CA THR A 321 36.80 -9.62 0.12
C THR A 321 37.07 -9.73 1.62
N VAL A 322 36.05 -9.59 2.45
CA VAL A 322 36.21 -9.76 3.91
C VAL A 322 36.50 -11.22 4.26
N ARG A 323 35.85 -12.18 3.63
CA ARG A 323 36.06 -13.61 3.88
C ARG A 323 37.45 -14.07 3.42
N ASP A 324 37.85 -13.66 2.23
CA ASP A 324 39.14 -14.08 1.63
C ASP A 324 40.33 -13.41 2.36
N GLY A 325 40.16 -12.16 2.84
CA GLY A 325 41.17 -11.49 3.69
C GLY A 325 41.32 -12.08 5.11
N SER A 326 40.25 -12.73 5.63
CA SER A 326 40.32 -13.42 6.93
C SER A 326 40.99 -14.82 6.88
N THR A 327 41.07 -15.41 5.70
CA THR A 327 41.72 -16.75 5.48
C THR A 327 43.19 -16.65 5.09
N GLY A 328 43.69 -15.45 4.74
CA GLY A 328 45.09 -15.22 4.34
C GLY A 328 46.04 -14.80 5.47
N GLY A 329 45.56 -14.75 6.72
CA GLY A 329 46.32 -14.30 7.90
C GLY A 329 46.65 -15.41 8.92
N SER A 330 46.74 -16.69 8.48
CA SER A 330 47.14 -17.82 9.34
C SER A 330 48.49 -18.36 8.95
#